data_1d38c5a729d291135f3c5c9d479cdb82
#
_entry.id   1d38c5a729d291135f3c5c9d479cdb82
#
_cell.length_a   1.000
_cell.length_b   1.000
_cell.length_c   1.000
_cell.angle_alpha   90.00
_cell.angle_beta   90.00
_cell.angle_gamma   90.00
#
_symmetry.space_group_name_H-M   'P 1'
#
loop_
_entity.id
_entity.type
_entity.pdbx_description
1 polymer ?
#
loop_
_entity_poly.entity_id
_entity_poly.type
_entity_poly.pdbx_seq_one_letter_code
_entity_poly.pdbx_strand_id
1 'polypeptide(L)'
;MTKINISNDVDLTLNKKSERNLGVDLLRCVAMIMVVMLHLFNRAGAASAISGNETVKELAVPLRIFLAGCVNIYAIISGYVMLKSKFRLSRIIELWLQVFITGVTLSIVSTIFIPGSIPTSIWVRSFMPITQKEFWYFSAYVGVFMLSPIVNKGILSLTRNQSLALFFGCFFLFSVGTMAGRTYIGDPFSMGSGYSVIWLLVLYIMGACMKQSGFLSKTRKGWLFLAFLVSYNLSWLIDWALNLKGIPESIADLDGLLSNYVSPILTINAVLLLALFSRFEIKNTIASALIRFFAPLTFGVYIIHIHHAFWRPLQGSFRFVKDIPDAAKLPFIIISAVLLFIFFALIDFVRKIIFKLLKIDKFSVFLDKKLHIVWRKLCGAGK
;
A
#
# COMPACT_ATOMS: atom_id res chain seq x y z
N MET A 1 27.25 53.04 -10.88
CA MET A 1 26.84 51.79 -11.59
C MET A 1 27.22 50.60 -10.73
N THR A 2 26.28 50.19 -9.91
CA THR A 2 26.46 49.05 -8.97
C THR A 2 25.80 47.83 -9.58
N LYS A 3 26.59 46.87 -10.03
CA LYS A 3 26.12 45.58 -10.51
C LYS A 3 25.65 44.73 -9.31
N ILE A 4 24.35 44.52 -9.20
CA ILE A 4 23.74 43.61 -8.24
C ILE A 4 23.92 42.20 -8.79
N ASN A 5 24.64 41.37 -8.04
CA ASN A 5 24.97 40.00 -8.37
C ASN A 5 23.80 39.09 -7.90
N ILE A 6 22.82 38.84 -8.76
CA ILE A 6 21.58 38.08 -8.45
C ILE A 6 21.78 36.55 -8.64
N SER A 7 22.96 36.06 -8.99
CA SER A 7 23.14 34.66 -9.39
C SER A 7 23.45 33.65 -8.29
N ASN A 8 23.79 34.08 -7.07
CA ASN A 8 24.25 33.15 -6.02
C ASN A 8 23.23 32.73 -4.96
N ASP A 9 22.09 33.45 -4.86
CA ASP A 9 21.07 33.13 -3.83
C ASP A 9 20.01 32.11 -4.28
N VAL A 10 19.89 31.85 -5.57
CA VAL A 10 18.89 30.90 -6.11
C VAL A 10 19.36 29.44 -6.02
N ASP A 11 20.69 29.20 -6.00
CA ASP A 11 21.24 27.84 -5.98
C ASP A 11 21.32 27.21 -4.57
N LEU A 12 21.29 28.01 -3.51
CA LEU A 12 21.39 27.52 -2.12
C LEU A 12 20.07 26.96 -1.57
N THR A 13 18.92 27.25 -2.19
CA THR A 13 17.61 26.77 -1.75
C THR A 13 17.19 25.43 -2.39
N LEU A 14 17.88 24.95 -3.43
CA LEU A 14 17.51 23.76 -4.20
C LEU A 14 18.12 22.44 -3.70
N ASN A 15 19.00 22.48 -2.70
CA ASN A 15 19.74 21.28 -2.26
C ASN A 15 19.38 20.77 -0.85
N LYS A 16 18.25 21.22 -0.27
CA LYS A 16 17.73 20.58 0.94
C LYS A 16 17.05 19.27 0.52
N LYS A 17 17.84 18.18 0.53
CA LYS A 17 17.35 16.81 0.42
C LYS A 17 16.17 16.70 1.38
N SER A 18 14.94 16.58 0.87
CA SER A 18 13.74 16.45 1.69
C SER A 18 13.99 15.41 2.77
N GLU A 19 14.02 15.84 4.03
CA GLU A 19 14.28 14.92 5.14
C GLU A 19 13.24 13.81 5.10
N ARG A 20 13.72 12.58 5.14
CA ARG A 20 12.90 11.38 5.09
C ARG A 20 12.02 11.31 6.34
N ASN A 21 10.72 11.32 6.19
CA ASN A 21 9.77 11.25 7.31
C ASN A 21 9.69 9.80 7.83
N LEU A 22 10.34 9.55 8.97
CA LEU A 22 10.40 8.23 9.59
C LEU A 22 9.03 7.73 10.10
N GLY A 23 8.12 8.64 10.46
CA GLY A 23 6.77 8.26 10.84
C GLY A 23 5.99 7.66 9.66
N VAL A 24 6.09 8.27 8.47
CA VAL A 24 5.50 7.71 7.24
C VAL A 24 6.14 6.38 6.85
N ASP A 25 7.45 6.24 7.05
CA ASP A 25 8.14 4.96 6.81
C ASP A 25 7.71 3.88 7.81
N LEU A 26 7.49 4.23 9.08
CA LEU A 26 6.91 3.33 10.07
C LEU A 26 5.50 2.89 9.65
N LEU A 27 4.67 3.82 9.16
CA LEU A 27 3.34 3.48 8.67
C LEU A 27 3.38 2.50 7.49
N ARG A 28 4.38 2.59 6.61
CA ARG A 28 4.60 1.59 5.55
C ARG A 28 4.90 0.20 6.10
N CYS A 29 5.74 0.12 7.14
CA CYS A 29 6.04 -1.16 7.80
C CYS A 29 4.78 -1.73 8.44
N VAL A 30 4.02 -0.92 9.17
CA VAL A 30 2.74 -1.32 9.78
C VAL A 30 1.77 -1.81 8.71
N ALA A 31 1.59 -1.06 7.62
CA ALA A 31 0.70 -1.45 6.54
C ALA A 31 1.11 -2.78 5.88
N MET A 32 2.42 -3.09 5.78
CA MET A 32 2.85 -4.39 5.26
C MET A 32 2.59 -5.53 6.25
N ILE A 33 2.79 -5.32 7.55
CA ILE A 33 2.38 -6.29 8.57
C ILE A 33 0.87 -6.54 8.50
N MET A 34 0.06 -5.48 8.29
CA MET A 34 -1.39 -5.61 8.08
C MET A 34 -1.71 -6.49 6.86
N VAL A 35 -1.00 -6.31 5.73
CA VAL A 35 -1.15 -7.16 4.53
C VAL A 35 -0.86 -8.62 4.85
N VAL A 36 0.28 -8.90 5.48
CA VAL A 36 0.66 -10.28 5.86
C VAL A 36 -0.40 -10.88 6.77
N MET A 37 -0.83 -10.15 7.80
CA MET A 37 -1.84 -10.62 8.76
C MET A 37 -3.19 -10.86 8.09
N LEU A 38 -3.63 -9.99 7.18
CA LEU A 38 -4.87 -10.18 6.41
C LEU A 38 -4.82 -11.48 5.60
N HIS A 39 -3.65 -11.82 5.05
CA HIS A 39 -3.46 -13.08 4.33
C HIS A 39 -3.43 -14.30 5.26
N LEU A 40 -2.93 -14.17 6.50
CA LEU A 40 -3.06 -15.25 7.49
C LEU A 40 -4.54 -15.52 7.82
N PHE A 41 -5.36 -14.50 7.98
CA PHE A 41 -6.80 -14.68 8.18
C PHE A 41 -7.49 -15.31 6.97
N ASN A 42 -7.29 -14.74 5.78
CA ASN A 42 -8.11 -15.06 4.61
C ASN A 42 -7.62 -16.28 3.83
N ARG A 43 -6.30 -16.55 3.82
CA ARG A 43 -5.69 -17.59 2.99
C ARG A 43 -5.05 -18.73 3.80
N ALA A 44 -4.39 -18.39 4.89
CA ALA A 44 -3.78 -19.42 5.73
C ALA A 44 -4.80 -20.19 6.58
N GLY A 45 -6.05 -19.72 6.63
CA GLY A 45 -7.13 -20.42 7.33
C GLY A 45 -7.29 -20.04 8.79
N ALA A 46 -6.63 -18.98 9.26
CA ALA A 46 -6.79 -18.50 10.63
C ALA A 46 -8.24 -18.06 10.94
N ALA A 47 -8.94 -17.43 9.97
CA ALA A 47 -10.33 -17.03 10.15
C ALA A 47 -11.25 -18.23 10.41
N SER A 48 -11.09 -19.33 9.65
CA SER A 48 -11.87 -20.54 9.89
C SER A 48 -11.47 -21.26 11.18
N ALA A 49 -10.21 -21.16 11.60
CA ALA A 49 -9.73 -21.75 12.85
C ALA A 49 -10.31 -21.10 14.11
N ILE A 50 -10.68 -19.82 14.03
CA ILE A 50 -11.28 -19.07 15.15
C ILE A 50 -12.81 -19.04 15.12
N SER A 51 -13.45 -19.48 14.03
CA SER A 51 -14.90 -19.40 13.86
C SER A 51 -15.72 -20.25 14.84
N GLY A 52 -15.11 -21.25 15.45
CA GLY A 52 -15.76 -22.11 16.47
C GLY A 52 -15.91 -21.49 17.86
N ASN A 53 -15.32 -20.29 18.12
CA ASN A 53 -15.46 -19.55 19.35
C ASN A 53 -15.97 -18.15 19.05
N GLU A 54 -17.23 -17.87 19.45
CA GLU A 54 -17.87 -16.58 19.16
C GLU A 54 -17.11 -15.40 19.75
N THR A 55 -16.60 -15.47 20.99
CA THR A 55 -15.86 -14.37 21.60
C THR A 55 -14.59 -14.03 20.82
N VAL A 56 -13.81 -15.03 20.40
CA VAL A 56 -12.59 -14.82 19.61
C VAL A 56 -12.94 -14.29 18.23
N LYS A 57 -13.99 -14.79 17.61
CA LYS A 57 -14.51 -14.34 16.32
C LYS A 57 -14.91 -12.86 16.38
N GLU A 58 -15.71 -12.46 17.39
CA GLU A 58 -16.14 -11.07 17.58
C GLU A 58 -14.96 -10.12 17.82
N LEU A 59 -13.94 -10.53 18.58
CA LEU A 59 -12.70 -9.75 18.76
C LEU A 59 -11.87 -9.66 17.47
N ALA A 60 -11.95 -10.65 16.60
CA ALA A 60 -11.22 -10.65 15.34
C ALA A 60 -11.85 -9.78 14.26
N VAL A 61 -13.17 -9.55 14.28
CA VAL A 61 -13.89 -8.75 13.30
C VAL A 61 -13.33 -7.33 13.17
N PRO A 62 -13.26 -6.51 14.24
CA PRO A 62 -12.71 -5.16 14.14
C PRO A 62 -11.25 -5.18 13.68
N LEU A 63 -10.45 -6.15 14.13
CA LEU A 63 -9.08 -6.32 13.66
C LEU A 63 -9.04 -6.56 12.15
N ARG A 64 -9.86 -7.45 11.60
CA ARG A 64 -9.90 -7.75 10.16
C ARG A 64 -10.34 -6.55 9.33
N ILE A 65 -11.34 -5.78 9.78
CA ILE A 65 -11.77 -4.53 9.15
C ILE A 65 -10.58 -3.55 9.13
N PHE A 66 -9.88 -3.37 10.24
CA PHE A 66 -8.70 -2.52 10.30
C PHE A 66 -7.63 -2.95 9.29
N LEU A 67 -7.32 -4.25 9.24
CA LEU A 67 -6.32 -4.82 8.33
C LEU A 67 -6.66 -4.56 6.86
N ALA A 68 -7.94 -4.55 6.48
CA ALA A 68 -8.38 -4.25 5.13
C ALA A 68 -7.99 -2.82 4.67
N GLY A 69 -7.74 -1.89 5.60
CA GLY A 69 -7.25 -0.54 5.27
C GLY A 69 -5.83 -0.46 4.71
N CYS A 70 -5.07 -1.55 4.71
CA CYS A 70 -3.66 -1.57 4.31
C CYS A 70 -3.41 -1.05 2.88
N VAL A 71 -4.25 -1.40 1.92
CA VAL A 71 -4.17 -0.96 0.52
C VAL A 71 -4.35 0.56 0.42
N ASN A 72 -5.36 1.10 1.12
CA ASN A 72 -5.64 2.53 1.14
C ASN A 72 -4.48 3.32 1.74
N ILE A 73 -3.88 2.81 2.82
CA ILE A 73 -2.70 3.41 3.45
C ILE A 73 -1.54 3.52 2.44
N TYR A 74 -1.21 2.47 1.71
CA TYR A 74 -0.12 2.51 0.73
C TYR A 74 -0.37 3.49 -0.41
N ALA A 75 -1.58 3.52 -0.94
CA ALA A 75 -1.93 4.39 -2.05
C ALA A 75 -1.92 5.88 -1.64
N ILE A 76 -2.50 6.22 -0.48
CA ILE A 76 -2.50 7.58 0.07
C ILE A 76 -1.08 8.05 0.41
N ILE A 77 -0.24 7.19 1.04
CA ILE A 77 1.18 7.48 1.28
C ILE A 77 1.89 7.83 -0.04
N SER A 78 1.61 7.07 -1.11
CA SER A 78 2.26 7.28 -2.40
C SER A 78 1.99 8.68 -2.94
N GLY A 79 0.74 9.13 -2.93
CA GLY A 79 0.39 10.50 -3.34
C GLY A 79 1.03 11.57 -2.44
N TYR A 80 0.96 11.38 -1.13
CA TYR A 80 1.53 12.32 -0.16
C TYR A 80 3.04 12.52 -0.31
N VAL A 81 3.78 11.45 -0.58
CA VAL A 81 5.25 11.49 -0.68
C VAL A 81 5.71 11.89 -2.08
N MET A 82 4.99 11.44 -3.13
CA MET A 82 5.45 11.63 -4.51
C MET A 82 5.04 12.97 -5.12
N LEU A 83 4.16 13.76 -4.52
CA LEU A 83 3.66 15.02 -5.08
C LEU A 83 4.79 15.95 -5.58
N LYS A 84 5.85 16.13 -4.79
CA LYS A 84 7.00 17.00 -5.12
C LYS A 84 8.21 16.23 -5.62
N SER A 85 8.09 14.92 -5.86
CA SER A 85 9.22 14.13 -6.33
C SER A 85 9.36 14.22 -7.86
N LYS A 86 10.61 14.28 -8.34
CA LYS A 86 10.88 14.21 -9.78
C LYS A 86 10.48 12.84 -10.32
N PHE A 87 9.75 12.83 -11.43
CA PHE A 87 9.45 11.61 -12.16
C PHE A 87 10.75 11.04 -12.74
N ARG A 88 10.96 9.73 -12.56
CA ARG A 88 12.09 8.99 -13.12
C ARG A 88 11.61 7.62 -13.56
N LEU A 89 11.66 7.35 -14.83
CA LEU A 89 11.27 6.04 -15.37
C LEU A 89 12.16 4.92 -14.80
N SER A 90 13.42 5.24 -14.50
CA SER A 90 14.36 4.30 -13.84
C SER A 90 13.81 3.68 -12.55
N ARG A 91 12.96 4.39 -11.80
CA ARG A 91 12.32 3.81 -10.59
C ARG A 91 11.36 2.67 -10.93
N ILE A 92 10.56 2.82 -11.98
CA ILE A 92 9.62 1.75 -12.37
C ILE A 92 10.37 0.58 -13.01
N ILE A 93 11.43 0.86 -13.76
CA ILE A 93 12.32 -0.16 -14.31
C ILE A 93 12.96 -0.97 -13.18
N GLU A 94 13.45 -0.32 -12.13
CA GLU A 94 14.03 -0.97 -10.95
C GLU A 94 13.00 -1.84 -10.23
N LEU A 95 11.79 -1.33 -10.01
CA LEU A 95 10.69 -2.11 -9.41
C LEU A 95 10.29 -3.29 -10.28
N TRP A 96 10.21 -3.11 -11.61
CA TRP A 96 9.92 -4.19 -12.54
C TRP A 96 11.00 -5.28 -12.50
N LEU A 97 12.27 -4.88 -12.51
CA LEU A 97 13.40 -5.82 -12.36
C LEU A 97 13.34 -6.54 -11.02
N GLN A 98 12.95 -5.86 -9.95
CA GLN A 98 12.76 -6.49 -8.65
C GLN A 98 11.69 -7.58 -8.71
N VAL A 99 10.52 -7.30 -9.28
CA VAL A 99 9.43 -8.30 -9.41
C VAL A 99 9.86 -9.45 -10.29
N PHE A 100 10.42 -9.15 -11.46
CA PHE A 100 10.89 -10.13 -12.44
C PHE A 100 11.96 -11.07 -11.85
N ILE A 101 13.06 -10.52 -11.35
CA ILE A 101 14.17 -11.31 -10.82
C ILE A 101 13.75 -12.12 -9.60
N THR A 102 12.97 -11.51 -8.68
CA THR A 102 12.48 -12.23 -7.49
C THR A 102 11.55 -13.38 -7.91
N GLY A 103 10.60 -13.14 -8.81
CA GLY A 103 9.66 -14.15 -9.28
C GLY A 103 10.38 -15.33 -9.97
N VAL A 104 11.31 -15.03 -10.87
CA VAL A 104 12.09 -16.07 -11.58
C VAL A 104 12.98 -16.83 -10.60
N THR A 105 13.70 -16.12 -9.71
CA THR A 105 14.59 -16.78 -8.72
C THR A 105 13.82 -17.69 -7.78
N LEU A 106 12.68 -17.24 -7.25
CA LEU A 106 11.85 -18.06 -6.38
C LEU A 106 11.27 -19.27 -7.12
N SER A 107 10.90 -19.11 -8.38
CA SER A 107 10.42 -20.24 -9.21
C SER A 107 11.53 -21.27 -9.45
N ILE A 108 12.77 -20.82 -9.77
CA ILE A 108 13.93 -21.72 -9.94
C ILE A 108 14.22 -22.47 -8.64
N VAL A 109 14.38 -21.74 -7.54
CA VAL A 109 14.69 -22.32 -6.22
C VAL A 109 13.61 -23.34 -5.82
N SER A 110 12.34 -22.97 -5.95
CA SER A 110 11.23 -23.87 -5.62
C SER A 110 11.23 -25.14 -6.49
N THR A 111 11.52 -25.04 -7.78
CA THR A 111 11.59 -26.19 -8.69
C THR A 111 12.77 -27.12 -8.38
N ILE A 112 13.92 -26.57 -7.95
CA ILE A 112 15.09 -27.36 -7.57
C ILE A 112 14.81 -28.17 -6.29
N PHE A 113 14.23 -27.55 -5.25
CA PHE A 113 13.98 -28.23 -3.98
C PHE A 113 12.71 -29.09 -3.99
N ILE A 114 11.71 -28.72 -4.78
CA ILE A 114 10.42 -29.42 -4.88
C ILE A 114 10.04 -29.52 -6.37
N PRO A 115 10.54 -30.54 -7.10
CA PRO A 115 10.22 -30.74 -8.51
C PRO A 115 8.71 -30.77 -8.76
N GLY A 116 8.26 -30.07 -9.80
CA GLY A 116 6.84 -29.98 -10.13
C GLY A 116 6.01 -29.01 -9.26
N SER A 117 6.63 -28.32 -8.30
CA SER A 117 5.93 -27.37 -7.42
C SER A 117 5.44 -26.11 -8.12
N ILE A 118 6.09 -25.71 -9.22
CA ILE A 118 5.79 -24.49 -9.97
C ILE A 118 5.13 -24.83 -11.31
N PRO A 119 3.82 -24.55 -11.48
CA PRO A 119 3.11 -24.72 -12.75
C PRO A 119 3.67 -23.81 -13.85
N THR A 120 3.56 -24.24 -15.12
CA THR A 120 3.99 -23.45 -16.30
C THR A 120 3.37 -22.05 -16.31
N SER A 121 2.12 -21.92 -15.87
CA SER A 121 1.45 -20.61 -15.79
C SER A 121 2.17 -19.62 -14.85
N ILE A 122 2.82 -20.10 -13.79
CA ILE A 122 3.59 -19.25 -12.87
C ILE A 122 4.88 -18.76 -13.54
N TRP A 123 5.54 -19.60 -14.33
CA TRP A 123 6.68 -19.17 -15.14
C TRP A 123 6.31 -18.03 -16.10
N VAL A 124 5.19 -18.21 -16.85
CA VAL A 124 4.68 -17.14 -17.76
C VAL A 124 4.41 -15.85 -16.99
N ARG A 125 3.75 -15.95 -15.82
CA ARG A 125 3.47 -14.77 -14.97
C ARG A 125 4.73 -14.11 -14.45
N SER A 126 5.75 -14.87 -14.10
CA SER A 126 7.05 -14.33 -13.65
C SER A 126 7.73 -13.51 -14.76
N PHE A 127 7.59 -13.92 -16.02
CA PHE A 127 8.11 -13.16 -17.18
C PHE A 127 7.27 -11.91 -17.53
N MET A 128 5.98 -11.90 -17.18
CA MET A 128 5.06 -10.81 -17.51
C MET A 128 4.35 -10.24 -16.25
N PRO A 129 5.09 -9.76 -15.25
CA PRO A 129 4.54 -9.46 -13.92
C PRO A 129 3.51 -8.33 -13.89
N ILE A 130 3.49 -7.43 -14.91
CA ILE A 130 2.51 -6.33 -14.97
C ILE A 130 1.18 -6.82 -15.54
N THR A 131 1.21 -7.63 -16.61
CA THR A 131 0.02 -7.98 -17.40
C THR A 131 -0.75 -9.17 -16.86
N GLN A 132 -0.11 -10.02 -16.06
CA GLN A 132 -0.68 -11.29 -15.58
C GLN A 132 -1.41 -11.21 -14.24
N LYS A 133 -1.56 -10.01 -13.65
CA LYS A 133 -2.25 -9.77 -12.37
C LYS A 133 -1.74 -10.60 -11.18
N GLU A 134 -0.59 -11.25 -11.29
CA GLU A 134 0.00 -12.00 -10.17
C GLU A 134 0.18 -11.07 -8.96
N PHE A 135 0.70 -9.87 -9.23
CA PHE A 135 0.91 -8.81 -8.26
C PHE A 135 -0.01 -7.63 -8.60
N TRP A 136 -1.33 -7.81 -8.45
CA TRP A 136 -2.33 -6.83 -8.87
C TRP A 136 -2.03 -5.40 -8.40
N TYR A 137 -1.55 -5.23 -7.16
CA TYR A 137 -1.21 -3.92 -6.62
C TYR A 137 -0.03 -3.29 -7.38
N PHE A 138 0.98 -4.09 -7.74
CA PHE A 138 2.10 -3.61 -8.55
C PHE A 138 1.63 -3.17 -9.93
N SER A 139 0.79 -3.98 -10.59
CA SER A 139 0.22 -3.63 -11.91
C SER A 139 -0.56 -2.32 -11.86
N ALA A 140 -1.43 -2.15 -10.85
CA ALA A 140 -2.19 -0.93 -10.63
C ALA A 140 -1.28 0.26 -10.28
N TYR A 141 -0.26 0.04 -9.46
CA TYR A 141 0.72 1.07 -9.08
C TYR A 141 1.53 1.58 -10.28
N VAL A 142 1.89 0.70 -11.23
CA VAL A 142 2.55 1.13 -12.50
C VAL A 142 1.67 2.11 -13.24
N GLY A 143 0.36 1.84 -13.36
CA GLY A 143 -0.59 2.75 -13.98
C GLY A 143 -0.64 4.12 -13.28
N VAL A 144 -0.75 4.13 -11.95
CA VAL A 144 -0.73 5.37 -11.15
C VAL A 144 0.59 6.11 -11.31
N PHE A 145 1.72 5.40 -11.29
CA PHE A 145 3.04 5.99 -11.45
C PHE A 145 3.20 6.69 -12.81
N MET A 146 2.72 6.06 -13.89
CA MET A 146 2.78 6.65 -15.24
C MET A 146 1.91 7.91 -15.37
N LEU A 147 0.79 7.98 -14.67
CA LEU A 147 -0.09 9.15 -14.65
C LEU A 147 0.38 10.25 -13.67
N SER A 148 1.23 9.89 -12.71
CA SER A 148 1.64 10.79 -11.64
C SER A 148 2.25 12.13 -12.09
N PRO A 149 3.01 12.26 -13.20
CA PRO A 149 3.54 13.57 -13.63
C PRO A 149 2.45 14.58 -13.96
N ILE A 150 1.39 14.13 -14.65
CA ILE A 150 0.26 14.97 -15.05
C ILE A 150 -0.55 15.34 -13.80
N VAL A 151 -0.88 14.35 -12.99
CA VAL A 151 -1.65 14.52 -11.75
C VAL A 151 -0.92 15.44 -10.77
N ASN A 152 0.37 15.25 -10.56
CA ASN A 152 1.16 16.08 -9.65
C ASN A 152 1.24 17.52 -10.14
N LYS A 153 1.47 17.75 -11.44
CA LYS A 153 1.48 19.10 -12.01
C LYS A 153 0.14 19.80 -11.81
N GLY A 154 -0.97 19.08 -12.06
CA GLY A 154 -2.32 19.62 -11.82
C GLY A 154 -2.53 19.96 -10.34
N ILE A 155 -2.22 19.07 -9.39
CA ILE A 155 -2.43 19.34 -7.97
C ILE A 155 -1.53 20.45 -7.45
N LEU A 156 -0.29 20.57 -7.92
CA LEU A 156 0.62 21.64 -7.52
C LEU A 156 0.16 23.02 -7.96
N SER A 157 -0.66 23.13 -9.02
CA SER A 157 -1.26 24.41 -9.45
C SER A 157 -2.49 24.81 -8.64
N LEU A 158 -3.05 23.90 -7.82
CA LEU A 158 -4.24 24.19 -7.02
C LEU A 158 -3.91 25.02 -5.79
N THR A 159 -4.81 25.93 -5.46
CA THR A 159 -4.83 26.59 -4.16
C THR A 159 -5.17 25.59 -3.04
N ARG A 160 -4.98 26.01 -1.79
CA ARG A 160 -5.35 25.21 -0.63
C ARG A 160 -6.82 24.77 -0.67
N ASN A 161 -7.74 25.71 -0.95
CA ASN A 161 -9.18 25.42 -0.95
C ASN A 161 -9.58 24.51 -2.12
N GLN A 162 -9.01 24.71 -3.30
CA GLN A 162 -9.23 23.82 -4.45
C GLN A 162 -8.71 22.41 -4.17
N SER A 163 -7.54 22.26 -3.51
CA SER A 163 -7.02 20.97 -3.10
C SER A 163 -7.93 20.28 -2.09
N LEU A 164 -8.52 21.03 -1.14
CA LEU A 164 -9.50 20.49 -0.20
C LEU A 164 -10.79 20.09 -0.92
N ALA A 165 -11.30 20.92 -1.83
CA ALA A 165 -12.49 20.60 -2.62
C ALA A 165 -12.29 19.31 -3.44
N LEU A 166 -11.13 19.16 -4.09
CA LEU A 166 -10.77 17.94 -4.83
C LEU A 166 -10.66 16.72 -3.90
N PHE A 167 -10.03 16.86 -2.73
CA PHE A 167 -9.94 15.81 -1.73
C PHE A 167 -11.32 15.30 -1.30
N PHE A 168 -12.21 16.20 -0.90
CA PHE A 168 -13.56 15.84 -0.47
C PHE A 168 -14.42 15.36 -1.65
N GLY A 169 -14.27 15.95 -2.83
CA GLY A 169 -14.92 15.49 -4.05
C GLY A 169 -14.55 14.03 -4.37
N CYS A 170 -13.26 13.70 -4.32
CA CYS A 170 -12.79 12.32 -4.48
C CYS A 170 -13.39 11.39 -3.41
N PHE A 171 -13.40 11.80 -2.16
CA PHE A 171 -13.93 11.01 -1.05
C PHE A 171 -15.44 10.76 -1.22
N PHE A 172 -16.24 11.84 -1.40
CA PHE A 172 -17.69 11.68 -1.49
C PHE A 172 -18.13 10.99 -2.77
N LEU A 173 -17.52 11.31 -3.92
CA LEU A 173 -17.93 10.70 -5.18
C LEU A 173 -17.50 9.24 -5.27
N PHE A 174 -16.20 8.95 -5.08
CA PHE A 174 -15.64 7.64 -5.37
C PHE A 174 -15.65 6.66 -4.19
N SER A 175 -15.74 7.13 -2.96
CA SER A 175 -15.87 6.25 -1.80
C SER A 175 -17.33 6.16 -1.36
N VAL A 176 -17.93 7.26 -0.90
CA VAL A 176 -19.31 7.26 -0.42
C VAL A 176 -20.29 6.93 -1.56
N GLY A 177 -20.16 7.57 -2.73
CA GLY A 177 -21.03 7.36 -3.89
C GLY A 177 -20.95 5.93 -4.43
N THR A 178 -19.74 5.33 -4.51
CA THR A 178 -19.60 3.92 -4.90
C THR A 178 -20.32 2.99 -3.93
N MET A 179 -20.18 3.23 -2.62
CA MET A 179 -20.82 2.40 -1.61
C MET A 179 -22.33 2.55 -1.63
N ALA A 180 -22.84 3.78 -1.73
CA ALA A 180 -24.28 4.04 -1.85
C ALA A 180 -24.88 3.44 -3.14
N GLY A 181 -24.16 3.55 -4.27
CA GLY A 181 -24.61 3.00 -5.55
C GLY A 181 -24.59 1.48 -5.60
N ARG A 182 -23.64 0.86 -4.91
CA ARG A 182 -23.44 -0.59 -4.94
C ARG A 182 -24.68 -1.39 -4.50
N THR A 183 -25.46 -0.84 -3.59
CA THR A 183 -26.68 -1.46 -3.08
C THR A 183 -27.77 -1.57 -4.15
N TYR A 184 -27.80 -0.65 -5.15
CA TYR A 184 -28.90 -0.56 -6.12
C TYR A 184 -28.48 -0.79 -7.57
N ILE A 185 -27.31 -0.32 -7.97
CA ILE A 185 -26.85 -0.25 -9.38
C ILE A 185 -25.49 -0.91 -9.62
N GLY A 186 -24.89 -1.52 -8.59
CA GLY A 186 -23.58 -2.15 -8.68
C GLY A 186 -22.43 -1.16 -8.45
N ASP A 187 -21.35 -1.23 -9.25
CA ASP A 187 -20.14 -0.40 -9.13
C ASP A 187 -20.16 0.73 -10.18
N PRO A 188 -20.77 1.91 -9.88
CA PRO A 188 -21.06 2.95 -10.86
C PRO A 188 -19.79 3.60 -11.45
N PHE A 189 -18.67 3.49 -10.77
CA PHE A 189 -17.42 4.10 -11.20
C PHE A 189 -16.33 3.07 -11.56
N SER A 190 -16.70 1.79 -11.68
CA SER A 190 -15.76 0.69 -11.99
C SER A 190 -14.56 0.64 -11.04
N MET A 191 -14.81 0.85 -9.75
CA MET A 191 -13.75 0.83 -8.71
C MET A 191 -13.21 -0.59 -8.48
N GLY A 192 -13.92 -1.65 -8.95
CA GLY A 192 -13.50 -3.04 -8.82
C GLY A 192 -13.27 -3.48 -7.38
N SER A 193 -14.14 -3.05 -6.45
CA SER A 193 -13.95 -3.28 -5.00
C SER A 193 -12.62 -2.75 -4.46
N GLY A 194 -12.02 -1.80 -5.17
CA GLY A 194 -10.71 -1.23 -4.85
C GLY A 194 -9.51 -1.94 -5.49
N TYR A 195 -9.74 -3.03 -6.23
CA TYR A 195 -8.69 -3.75 -6.98
C TYR A 195 -8.49 -3.13 -8.39
N SER A 196 -8.42 -1.80 -8.48
CA SER A 196 -8.32 -1.11 -9.76
C SER A 196 -7.28 0.01 -9.74
N VAL A 197 -6.76 0.35 -10.94
CA VAL A 197 -5.90 1.53 -11.14
C VAL A 197 -6.64 2.80 -10.76
N ILE A 198 -7.95 2.87 -11.06
CA ILE A 198 -8.78 4.06 -10.80
C ILE A 198 -8.86 4.31 -9.30
N TRP A 199 -9.16 3.30 -8.49
CA TRP A 199 -9.21 3.46 -7.04
C TRP A 199 -7.87 3.89 -6.44
N LEU A 200 -6.77 3.24 -6.85
CA LEU A 200 -5.45 3.64 -6.38
C LEU A 200 -5.10 5.08 -6.79
N LEU A 201 -5.54 5.52 -7.99
CA LEU A 201 -5.34 6.90 -8.46
C LEU A 201 -6.15 7.90 -7.62
N VAL A 202 -7.40 7.58 -7.28
CA VAL A 202 -8.23 8.39 -6.39
C VAL A 202 -7.55 8.59 -5.03
N LEU A 203 -7.08 7.51 -4.41
CA LEU A 203 -6.36 7.58 -3.14
C LEU A 203 -5.03 8.32 -3.26
N TYR A 204 -4.32 8.16 -4.38
CA TYR A 204 -3.11 8.93 -4.68
C TYR A 204 -3.40 10.43 -4.73
N ILE A 205 -4.46 10.83 -5.46
CA ILE A 205 -4.92 12.23 -5.54
C ILE A 205 -5.24 12.76 -4.14
N MET A 206 -5.99 11.99 -3.34
CA MET A 206 -6.31 12.38 -1.96
C MET A 206 -5.04 12.60 -1.12
N GLY A 207 -4.07 11.69 -1.19
CA GLY A 207 -2.80 11.83 -0.49
C GLY A 207 -1.98 13.05 -0.94
N ALA A 208 -1.95 13.32 -2.23
CA ALA A 208 -1.30 14.49 -2.81
C ALA A 208 -2.01 15.80 -2.40
N CYS A 209 -3.34 15.83 -2.41
CA CYS A 209 -4.14 16.95 -1.92
C CYS A 209 -3.93 17.22 -0.42
N MET A 210 -3.81 16.17 0.42
CA MET A 210 -3.43 16.32 1.83
C MET A 210 -2.09 17.03 1.98
N LYS A 211 -1.10 16.67 1.17
CA LYS A 211 0.23 17.31 1.18
C LYS A 211 0.18 18.76 0.71
N GLN A 212 -0.57 19.04 -0.38
CA GLN A 212 -0.68 20.37 -0.97
C GLN A 212 -1.43 21.33 -0.06
N SER A 213 -2.58 20.91 0.48
CA SER A 213 -3.43 21.76 1.34
C SER A 213 -2.93 21.88 2.78
N GLY A 214 -2.07 20.97 3.22
CA GLY A 214 -1.72 20.82 4.63
C GLY A 214 -2.90 20.33 5.48
N PHE A 215 -3.85 19.59 4.89
CA PHE A 215 -5.01 19.07 5.60
C PHE A 215 -4.59 18.21 6.79
N LEU A 216 -5.20 18.46 7.95
CA LEU A 216 -4.89 17.85 9.25
C LEU A 216 -3.46 18.09 9.79
N SER A 217 -2.60 18.86 9.10
CA SER A 217 -1.21 19.07 9.52
C SER A 217 -1.08 19.84 10.84
N LYS A 218 -2.07 20.66 11.20
CA LYS A 218 -2.12 21.44 12.44
C LYS A 218 -2.95 20.81 13.56
N THR A 219 -3.69 19.73 13.29
CA THR A 219 -4.55 19.05 14.28
C THR A 219 -3.69 18.34 15.33
N ARG A 220 -3.99 18.50 16.63
CA ARG A 220 -3.25 17.85 17.72
C ARG A 220 -3.25 16.32 17.53
N LYS A 221 -2.13 15.65 17.82
CA LYS A 221 -1.98 14.18 17.67
C LYS A 221 -3.04 13.41 18.46
N GLY A 222 -3.39 13.88 19.67
CA GLY A 222 -4.45 13.27 20.49
C GLY A 222 -5.81 13.28 19.82
N TRP A 223 -6.19 14.37 19.15
CA TRP A 223 -7.44 14.44 18.40
C TRP A 223 -7.44 13.54 17.16
N LEU A 224 -6.31 13.43 16.45
CA LEU A 224 -6.18 12.49 15.34
C LEU A 224 -6.31 11.03 15.79
N PHE A 225 -5.70 10.70 16.94
CA PHE A 225 -5.80 9.38 17.52
C PHE A 225 -7.23 9.08 18.00
N LEU A 226 -7.87 10.04 18.68
CA LEU A 226 -9.26 9.91 19.10
C LEU A 226 -10.21 9.74 17.91
N ALA A 227 -10.06 10.56 16.87
CA ALA A 227 -10.85 10.43 15.64
C ALA A 227 -10.65 9.06 14.97
N PHE A 228 -9.42 8.55 14.95
CA PHE A 228 -9.13 7.19 14.48
C PHE A 228 -9.84 6.13 15.35
N LEU A 229 -9.76 6.23 16.68
CA LEU A 229 -10.45 5.30 17.58
C LEU A 229 -11.98 5.34 17.38
N VAL A 230 -12.56 6.52 17.23
CA VAL A 230 -13.99 6.69 16.98
C VAL A 230 -14.36 6.05 15.64
N SER A 231 -13.63 6.35 14.57
CA SER A 231 -13.87 5.75 13.24
C SER A 231 -13.70 4.24 13.24
N TYR A 232 -12.70 3.73 13.95
CA TYR A 232 -12.44 2.30 14.11
C TYR A 232 -13.57 1.60 14.87
N ASN A 233 -14.01 2.14 16.01
CA ASN A 233 -15.10 1.57 16.80
C ASN A 233 -16.45 1.72 16.09
N LEU A 234 -16.65 2.79 15.30
CA LEU A 234 -17.84 2.94 14.46
C LEU A 234 -17.93 1.82 13.42
N SER A 235 -16.82 1.37 12.84
CA SER A 235 -16.82 0.24 11.92
C SER A 235 -17.27 -1.05 12.60
N TRP A 236 -16.79 -1.30 13.80
CA TRP A 236 -17.23 -2.45 14.60
C TRP A 236 -18.71 -2.35 15.01
N LEU A 237 -19.17 -1.17 15.44
CA LEU A 237 -20.57 -0.95 15.81
C LEU A 237 -21.51 -1.16 14.62
N ILE A 238 -21.14 -0.71 13.44
CA ILE A 238 -21.92 -0.93 12.21
C ILE A 238 -21.96 -2.43 11.88
N ASP A 239 -20.82 -3.12 11.91
CA ASP A 239 -20.77 -4.56 11.67
C ASP A 239 -21.66 -5.32 12.66
N TRP A 240 -21.55 -5.00 13.96
CA TRP A 240 -22.39 -5.59 15.00
C TRP A 240 -23.88 -5.31 14.75
N ALA A 241 -24.26 -4.09 14.39
CA ALA A 241 -25.63 -3.71 14.11
C ALA A 241 -26.20 -4.43 12.87
N LEU A 242 -25.36 -4.67 11.84
CA LEU A 242 -25.74 -5.40 10.63
C LEU A 242 -25.94 -6.90 10.89
N ASN A 243 -25.28 -7.45 11.90
CA ASN A 243 -25.41 -8.84 12.31
C ASN A 243 -26.58 -9.08 13.30
N LEU A 244 -27.33 -8.03 13.69
CA LEU A 244 -28.53 -8.18 14.53
C LEU A 244 -29.62 -8.94 13.79
N LYS A 245 -30.30 -9.85 14.50
CA LYS A 245 -31.41 -10.62 13.96
C LYS A 245 -32.54 -9.71 13.45
N GLY A 246 -33.00 -9.92 12.24
CA GLY A 246 -34.12 -9.20 11.63
C GLY A 246 -33.77 -8.10 10.65
N ILE A 247 -32.47 -7.86 10.40
CA ILE A 247 -32.06 -6.98 9.32
C ILE A 247 -32.29 -7.70 7.99
N PRO A 248 -32.92 -7.07 6.97
CA PRO A 248 -33.11 -7.66 5.65
C PRO A 248 -31.78 -8.09 5.03
N GLU A 249 -31.76 -9.23 4.30
CA GLU A 249 -30.56 -9.74 3.62
C GLU A 249 -29.92 -8.68 2.71
N SER A 250 -30.73 -7.80 2.09
CA SER A 250 -30.25 -6.67 1.29
C SER A 250 -29.39 -5.66 2.06
N ILE A 251 -29.52 -5.61 3.38
CA ILE A 251 -28.71 -4.76 4.27
C ILE A 251 -27.58 -5.59 4.88
N ALA A 252 -27.79 -6.87 5.16
CA ALA A 252 -26.75 -7.78 5.66
C ALA A 252 -25.57 -7.94 4.67
N ASP A 253 -25.81 -7.79 3.36
CA ASP A 253 -24.77 -7.73 2.32
C ASP A 253 -23.81 -6.52 2.50
N LEU A 254 -24.13 -5.57 3.40
CA LEU A 254 -23.26 -4.49 3.79
C LEU A 254 -22.02 -4.97 4.58
N ASP A 255 -22.02 -6.20 5.09
CA ASP A 255 -20.83 -6.79 5.73
C ASP A 255 -19.62 -6.82 4.76
N GLY A 256 -19.85 -7.17 3.49
CA GLY A 256 -18.88 -7.01 2.42
C GLY A 256 -18.45 -5.57 2.14
N LEU A 257 -19.25 -4.57 2.57
CA LEU A 257 -18.97 -3.15 2.36
C LEU A 257 -17.92 -2.61 3.33
N LEU A 258 -17.91 -3.04 4.58
CA LEU A 258 -16.95 -2.55 5.58
C LEU A 258 -15.53 -3.04 5.31
N SER A 259 -15.37 -4.26 4.78
CA SER A 259 -14.08 -4.86 4.42
C SER A 259 -13.63 -4.53 2.98
N ASN A 260 -14.46 -3.84 2.19
CA ASN A 260 -14.15 -3.43 0.83
C ASN A 260 -13.20 -2.23 0.82
N TYR A 261 -12.17 -2.25 -0.03
CA TYR A 261 -11.18 -1.17 -0.08
C TYR A 261 -11.77 0.20 -0.42
N VAL A 262 -12.93 0.28 -1.12
CA VAL A 262 -13.60 1.56 -1.39
C VAL A 262 -14.40 2.08 -0.20
N SER A 263 -14.46 1.36 0.92
CA SER A 263 -15.20 1.75 2.12
C SER A 263 -14.80 3.14 2.61
N PRO A 264 -15.76 4.04 2.90
CA PRO A 264 -15.50 5.35 3.49
C PRO A 264 -14.74 5.26 4.81
N ILE A 265 -15.06 4.28 5.65
CA ILE A 265 -14.42 4.09 6.95
C ILE A 265 -12.95 3.70 6.78
N LEU A 266 -12.64 2.76 5.89
CA LEU A 266 -11.24 2.39 5.61
C LEU A 266 -10.45 3.56 5.01
N THR A 267 -11.09 4.38 4.18
CA THR A 267 -10.49 5.57 3.60
C THR A 267 -10.23 6.64 4.68
N ILE A 268 -11.18 6.89 5.56
CA ILE A 268 -11.01 7.81 6.71
C ILE A 268 -9.88 7.33 7.62
N ASN A 269 -9.86 6.04 7.96
CA ASN A 269 -8.81 5.46 8.80
C ASN A 269 -7.42 5.61 8.17
N ALA A 270 -7.27 5.39 6.86
CA ALA A 270 -6.01 5.59 6.15
C ALA A 270 -5.55 7.06 6.17
N VAL A 271 -6.48 8.00 5.98
CA VAL A 271 -6.22 9.46 6.07
C VAL A 271 -5.77 9.86 7.47
N LEU A 272 -6.48 9.42 8.50
CA LEU A 272 -6.17 9.73 9.91
C LEU A 272 -4.83 9.13 10.34
N LEU A 273 -4.54 7.88 9.96
CA LEU A 273 -3.26 7.24 10.22
C LEU A 273 -2.12 7.96 9.52
N LEU A 274 -2.27 8.33 8.25
CA LEU A 274 -1.24 9.11 7.55
C LEU A 274 -1.02 10.47 8.24
N ALA A 275 -2.08 11.19 8.59
CA ALA A 275 -1.98 12.46 9.30
C ALA A 275 -1.29 12.31 10.66
N LEU A 276 -1.59 11.25 11.41
CA LEU A 276 -1.00 10.96 12.71
C LEU A 276 0.48 10.58 12.58
N PHE A 277 0.80 9.59 11.76
CA PHE A 277 2.15 9.07 11.60
C PHE A 277 3.10 10.07 10.92
N SER A 278 2.61 10.90 9.99
CA SER A 278 3.43 11.94 9.36
C SER A 278 4.01 12.96 10.35
N ARG A 279 3.49 13.00 11.58
CA ARG A 279 3.87 13.90 12.67
C ARG A 279 4.64 13.20 13.79
N PHE A 280 4.97 11.91 13.64
CA PHE A 280 5.79 11.22 14.61
C PHE A 280 7.25 11.63 14.47
N GLU A 281 7.81 12.14 15.55
CA GLU A 281 9.23 12.40 15.69
C GLU A 281 9.88 11.20 16.39
N ILE A 282 10.60 10.41 15.62
CA ILE A 282 11.26 9.20 16.13
C ILE A 282 12.68 9.56 16.52
N LYS A 283 12.86 9.87 17.81
CA LYS A 283 14.15 10.31 18.38
C LYS A 283 15.04 9.14 18.81
N ASN A 284 14.44 7.97 19.10
CA ASN A 284 15.20 6.78 19.51
C ASN A 284 16.06 6.26 18.33
N THR A 285 17.35 6.13 18.56
CA THR A 285 18.34 5.74 17.54
C THR A 285 18.07 4.32 17.01
N ILE A 286 17.75 3.37 17.89
CA ILE A 286 17.48 1.97 17.52
C ILE A 286 16.21 1.89 16.68
N ALA A 287 15.12 2.53 17.13
CA ALA A 287 13.86 2.57 16.38
C ALA A 287 14.06 3.22 15.01
N SER A 288 14.82 4.33 14.92
CA SER A 288 15.15 4.99 13.67
C SER A 288 15.95 4.07 12.72
N ALA A 289 16.92 3.32 13.25
CA ALA A 289 17.72 2.38 12.46
C ALA A 289 16.85 1.22 11.93
N LEU A 290 16.00 0.64 12.77
CA LEU A 290 15.08 -0.43 12.37
C LEU A 290 14.10 0.04 11.29
N ILE A 291 13.49 1.21 11.44
CA ILE A 291 12.56 1.74 10.43
C ILE A 291 13.29 2.01 9.11
N ARG A 292 14.48 2.60 9.15
CA ARG A 292 15.31 2.82 7.95
C ARG A 292 15.72 1.53 7.26
N PHE A 293 15.91 0.45 8.03
CA PHE A 293 16.21 -0.88 7.51
C PHE A 293 15.00 -1.53 6.85
N PHE A 294 13.86 -1.63 7.56
CA PHE A 294 12.71 -2.38 7.10
C PHE A 294 11.85 -1.66 6.04
N ALA A 295 11.66 -0.34 6.15
CA ALA A 295 10.75 0.37 5.25
C ALA A 295 11.07 0.24 3.75
N PRO A 296 12.35 0.24 3.31
CA PRO A 296 12.69 -0.02 1.90
C PRO A 296 12.45 -1.46 1.44
N LEU A 297 12.28 -2.41 2.38
CA LEU A 297 12.10 -3.84 2.08
C LEU A 297 10.63 -4.24 1.99
N THR A 298 9.69 -3.36 2.37
CA THR A 298 8.25 -3.66 2.41
C THR A 298 7.71 -4.13 1.06
N PHE A 299 8.18 -3.57 -0.05
CA PHE A 299 7.75 -4.00 -1.38
C PHE A 299 8.26 -5.41 -1.72
N GLY A 300 9.49 -5.76 -1.29
CA GLY A 300 10.00 -7.12 -1.42
C GLY A 300 9.20 -8.12 -0.61
N VAL A 301 8.83 -7.78 0.64
CA VAL A 301 7.92 -8.59 1.44
C VAL A 301 6.62 -8.87 0.69
N TYR A 302 6.01 -7.82 0.07
CA TYR A 302 4.80 -7.99 -0.73
C TYR A 302 4.98 -9.01 -1.85
N ILE A 303 6.06 -8.93 -2.63
CA ILE A 303 6.28 -9.84 -3.76
C ILE A 303 6.54 -11.26 -3.28
N ILE A 304 7.40 -11.43 -2.26
CA ILE A 304 7.86 -12.75 -1.83
C ILE A 304 6.72 -13.54 -1.20
N HIS A 305 5.96 -12.93 -0.26
CA HIS A 305 4.94 -13.70 0.49
C HIS A 305 3.73 -14.11 -0.35
N ILE A 306 3.40 -13.38 -1.45
CA ILE A 306 2.32 -13.76 -2.36
C ILE A 306 2.81 -14.60 -3.55
N HIS A 307 4.13 -14.75 -3.73
CA HIS A 307 4.65 -15.64 -4.77
C HIS A 307 4.22 -17.09 -4.53
N HIS A 308 3.91 -17.82 -5.60
CA HIS A 308 3.38 -19.18 -5.54
C HIS A 308 4.17 -20.12 -4.63
N ALA A 309 5.50 -19.99 -4.62
CA ALA A 309 6.40 -20.78 -3.78
C ALA A 309 6.08 -20.69 -2.27
N PHE A 310 5.60 -19.54 -1.79
CA PHE A 310 5.18 -19.33 -0.40
C PHE A 310 3.68 -19.35 -0.22
N TRP A 311 2.95 -18.83 -1.21
CA TRP A 311 1.50 -18.69 -1.16
C TRP A 311 0.76 -20.02 -1.08
N ARG A 312 1.21 -21.01 -1.87
CA ARG A 312 0.60 -22.34 -1.87
C ARG A 312 0.84 -23.10 -0.56
N PRO A 313 2.07 -23.21 0.00
CA PRO A 313 2.28 -23.78 1.32
C PRO A 313 1.58 -23.03 2.45
N LEU A 314 1.42 -21.73 2.34
CA LEU A 314 0.72 -20.93 3.34
C LEU A 314 -0.79 -21.25 3.40
N GLN A 315 -1.38 -21.70 2.28
CA GLN A 315 -2.81 -21.97 2.19
C GLN A 315 -3.24 -23.04 3.19
N GLY A 316 -4.08 -22.67 4.15
CA GLY A 316 -4.59 -23.56 5.19
C GLY A 316 -3.57 -23.91 6.29
N SER A 317 -2.34 -23.39 6.24
CA SER A 317 -1.27 -23.71 7.20
C SER A 317 -1.58 -23.24 8.64
N PHE A 318 -2.53 -22.31 8.82
CA PHE A 318 -2.93 -21.81 10.14
C PHE A 318 -4.21 -22.45 10.69
N ARG A 319 -4.70 -23.52 10.07
CA ARG A 319 -5.87 -24.25 10.59
C ARG A 319 -5.64 -24.86 11.97
N PHE A 320 -4.40 -25.20 12.32
CA PHE A 320 -4.04 -25.71 13.65
C PHE A 320 -4.29 -24.70 14.79
N VAL A 321 -4.48 -23.41 14.47
CA VAL A 321 -4.82 -22.38 15.46
C VAL A 321 -6.12 -22.71 16.21
N LYS A 322 -7.00 -23.55 15.65
CA LYS A 322 -8.18 -24.06 16.36
C LYS A 322 -7.81 -24.79 17.67
N ASP A 323 -6.65 -25.44 17.71
CA ASP A 323 -6.18 -26.26 18.82
C ASP A 323 -5.40 -25.45 19.88
N ILE A 324 -5.17 -24.16 19.64
CA ILE A 324 -4.53 -23.22 20.58
C ILE A 324 -5.58 -22.70 21.57
N PRO A 325 -5.22 -22.46 22.86
CA PRO A 325 -6.12 -21.83 23.82
C PRO A 325 -6.67 -20.50 23.32
N ASP A 326 -7.97 -20.23 23.53
CA ASP A 326 -8.69 -19.11 22.92
C ASP A 326 -8.02 -17.76 23.16
N ALA A 327 -7.58 -17.49 24.40
CA ALA A 327 -6.88 -16.26 24.74
C ALA A 327 -5.56 -16.05 24.00
N ALA A 328 -4.93 -17.12 23.50
CA ALA A 328 -3.66 -17.07 22.80
C ALA A 328 -3.81 -16.99 21.26
N LYS A 329 -4.99 -17.28 20.70
CA LYS A 329 -5.21 -17.35 19.24
C LYS A 329 -4.86 -16.05 18.52
N LEU A 330 -5.46 -14.94 18.93
CA LEU A 330 -5.20 -13.64 18.29
C LEU A 330 -3.76 -13.14 18.53
N PRO A 331 -3.19 -13.16 19.75
CA PRO A 331 -1.78 -12.86 19.95
C PRO A 331 -0.85 -13.70 19.08
N PHE A 332 -1.11 -15.01 18.97
CA PHE A 332 -0.33 -15.91 18.11
C PHE A 332 -0.35 -15.49 16.65
N ILE A 333 -1.53 -15.17 16.09
CA ILE A 333 -1.66 -14.71 14.70
C ILE A 333 -0.90 -13.40 14.49
N ILE A 334 -1.01 -12.44 15.43
CA ILE A 334 -0.33 -11.15 15.36
C ILE A 334 1.19 -11.34 15.37
N ILE A 335 1.71 -12.11 16.33
CA ILE A 335 3.14 -12.39 16.46
C ILE A 335 3.65 -13.10 15.18
N SER A 336 2.90 -14.09 14.69
CA SER A 336 3.24 -14.80 13.45
C SER A 336 3.32 -13.87 12.24
N ALA A 337 2.40 -12.90 12.13
CA ALA A 337 2.45 -11.92 11.04
C ALA A 337 3.71 -11.04 11.10
N VAL A 338 4.11 -10.61 12.31
CA VAL A 338 5.34 -9.84 12.52
C VAL A 338 6.58 -10.67 12.19
N LEU A 339 6.63 -11.93 12.65
CA LEU A 339 7.76 -12.83 12.36
C LEU A 339 7.88 -13.14 10.87
N LEU A 340 6.76 -13.39 10.18
CA LEU A 340 6.74 -13.59 8.73
C LEU A 340 7.16 -12.31 7.99
N PHE A 341 6.73 -11.13 8.42
CA PHE A 341 7.20 -9.88 7.85
C PHE A 341 8.72 -9.75 7.97
N ILE A 342 9.29 -10.03 9.14
CA ILE A 342 10.75 -10.01 9.36
C ILE A 342 11.44 -11.04 8.46
N PHE A 343 10.94 -12.26 8.41
CA PHE A 343 11.48 -13.34 7.60
C PHE A 343 11.55 -12.97 6.11
N PHE A 344 10.44 -12.50 5.54
CA PHE A 344 10.42 -12.09 4.13
C PHE A 344 11.24 -10.83 3.87
N ALA A 345 11.35 -9.92 4.83
CA ALA A 345 12.22 -8.75 4.72
C ALA A 345 13.70 -9.13 4.70
N LEU A 346 14.11 -10.14 5.47
CA LEU A 346 15.48 -10.67 5.43
C LEU A 346 15.80 -11.33 4.08
N ILE A 347 14.86 -12.06 3.50
CA ILE A 347 15.01 -12.60 2.14
C ILE A 347 15.18 -11.45 1.13
N ASP A 348 14.35 -10.41 1.21
CA ASP A 348 14.48 -9.25 0.31
C ASP A 348 15.76 -8.46 0.55
N PHE A 349 16.29 -8.45 1.76
CA PHE A 349 17.58 -7.84 2.05
C PHE A 349 18.72 -8.53 1.29
N VAL A 350 18.71 -9.87 1.21
CA VAL A 350 19.69 -10.62 0.38
C VAL A 350 19.58 -10.19 -1.08
N ARG A 351 18.34 -10.13 -1.66
CA ARG A 351 18.13 -9.59 -3.00
C ARG A 351 18.72 -8.18 -3.15
N LYS A 352 18.50 -7.30 -2.17
CA LYS A 352 19.01 -5.92 -2.21
C LYS A 352 20.54 -5.88 -2.25
N ILE A 353 21.23 -6.78 -1.54
CA ILE A 353 22.69 -6.92 -1.63
C ILE A 353 23.10 -7.34 -3.04
N ILE A 354 22.44 -8.37 -3.59
CA ILE A 354 22.70 -8.84 -4.96
C ILE A 354 22.50 -7.72 -5.97
N PHE A 355 21.42 -6.95 -5.88
CA PHE A 355 21.16 -5.82 -6.77
C PHE A 355 22.25 -4.74 -6.71
N LYS A 356 22.76 -4.48 -5.50
CA LYS A 356 23.87 -3.54 -5.31
C LYS A 356 25.16 -4.05 -5.94
N LEU A 357 25.48 -5.34 -5.80
CA LEU A 357 26.64 -5.98 -6.42
C LEU A 357 26.55 -5.96 -7.95
N LEU A 358 25.37 -6.26 -8.50
CA LEU A 358 25.10 -6.26 -9.94
C LEU A 358 24.87 -4.84 -10.51
N LYS A 359 24.91 -3.79 -9.67
CA LYS A 359 24.71 -2.39 -10.07
C LYS A 359 23.41 -2.15 -10.85
N ILE A 360 22.31 -2.81 -10.42
CA ILE A 360 20.99 -2.75 -11.09
C ILE A 360 20.44 -1.31 -11.12
N ASP A 361 20.73 -0.50 -10.10
CA ASP A 361 20.43 0.93 -10.06
C ASP A 361 21.06 1.69 -11.25
N LYS A 362 22.32 1.41 -11.54
CA LYS A 362 23.03 2.02 -12.69
C LYS A 362 22.47 1.54 -14.02
N PHE A 363 22.12 0.25 -14.10
CA PHE A 363 21.51 -0.34 -15.28
C PHE A 363 20.12 0.27 -15.55
N SER A 364 19.28 0.45 -14.54
CA SER A 364 17.96 1.09 -14.69
C SER A 364 18.07 2.55 -15.15
N VAL A 365 19.05 3.31 -14.62
CA VAL A 365 19.33 4.68 -15.08
C VAL A 365 19.85 4.71 -16.52
N PHE A 366 20.69 3.73 -16.90
CA PHE A 366 21.17 3.61 -18.27
C PHE A 366 20.00 3.35 -19.25
N LEU A 367 19.10 2.44 -18.90
CA LEU A 367 17.90 2.18 -19.72
C LEU A 367 16.99 3.40 -19.81
N ASP A 368 16.77 4.12 -18.71
CA ASP A 368 16.00 5.37 -18.68
C ASP A 368 16.54 6.40 -19.68
N LYS A 369 17.88 6.63 -19.66
CA LYS A 369 18.53 7.51 -20.62
C LYS A 369 18.38 7.06 -22.08
N LYS A 370 18.52 5.77 -22.34
CA LYS A 370 18.33 5.19 -23.69
C LYS A 370 16.91 5.39 -24.20
N LEU A 371 15.92 5.10 -23.37
CA LEU A 371 14.50 5.28 -23.69
C LEU A 371 14.17 6.76 -23.95
N HIS A 372 14.72 7.68 -23.18
CA HIS A 372 14.59 9.12 -23.43
C HIS A 372 15.16 9.56 -24.78
N ILE A 373 16.30 9.02 -25.21
CA ILE A 373 16.90 9.32 -26.51
C ILE A 373 16.00 8.79 -27.64
N VAL A 374 15.50 7.54 -27.51
CA VAL A 374 14.59 6.95 -28.49
C VAL A 374 13.30 7.75 -28.58
N TRP A 375 12.72 8.13 -27.45
CA TRP A 375 11.51 8.93 -27.40
C TRP A 375 11.66 10.29 -28.08
N ARG A 376 12.77 11.00 -27.83
CA ARG A 376 13.06 12.28 -28.50
C ARG A 376 13.16 12.13 -30.02
N LYS A 377 13.79 11.05 -30.50
CA LYS A 377 13.87 10.76 -31.93
C LYS A 377 12.51 10.50 -32.57
N LEU A 378 11.65 9.72 -31.88
CA LEU A 378 10.30 9.39 -32.37
C LEU A 378 9.36 10.60 -32.34
N CYS A 379 9.45 11.46 -31.34
CA CYS A 379 8.60 12.66 -31.23
C CYS A 379 9.10 13.86 -32.00
N GLY A 380 10.14 13.72 -32.88
CA GLY A 380 10.64 14.81 -33.70
C GLY A 380 11.27 15.98 -32.93
N ALA A 381 11.49 15.85 -31.61
CA ALA A 381 12.07 16.89 -30.75
C ALA A 381 13.61 16.99 -30.87
N GLY A 382 14.14 16.74 -32.05
CA GLY A 382 15.57 16.68 -32.37
C GLY A 382 16.01 17.65 -33.48
N LYS A 383 15.27 18.77 -33.67
CA LYS A 383 15.72 19.89 -34.49
C LYS A 383 15.68 21.17 -33.71
#